data_285e2731f7ed2b85abf6893cdae22e83
#
_entry.id   285e2731f7ed2b85abf6893cdae22e83
#
_cell.length_a   1.000
_cell.length_b   1.000
_cell.length_c   1.000
_cell.angle_alpha   90.00
_cell.angle_beta   90.00
_cell.angle_gamma   90.00
#
_symmetry.space_group_name_H-M   'P 1'
#
loop_
_entity.id
_entity.type
_entity.pdbx_description
1 polymer ?
#
loop_
_entity_poly.entity_id
_entity_poly.type
_entity_poly.pdbx_seq_one_letter_code
_entity_poly.pdbx_strand_id
1 'polypeptide(L)'
;MKREKIFRPDRIGAYFRVEWLPLALVTLSGLIYNIGLLATPWFEGRLAQCLADILGGNAAAGKMAVLVLAYILVTLGVQAARFIKRFYVRRFANNINRRMKGILYANLVRRSRASLEQEGAGELMTKAISDVDDCVEGMRKFTTEVFDTGVALVGYAVMLLVYDWRLAILSLLFTPVSYVCAAWMKRNVQRAGAAYKKAAGALSTATLDRAQNAVTYRIYGCESTREGQYEHTLDTYEKTAVRSNVWQSALPPLYLAVSEAGVLFILWFGAKNVLGSGWRAWDIAAFTTFLSCFTKLTVKSSKVAKLFNSVQKAEVSWKRIQPLMKSPETLEPLAVPSAMDVTLENLSFAYGDQPVFSGLSLTAHPGDIIGVTGPVACGKSTFGRVFLCEAPYGGSAKFGKTEFSALTPRQIAATVGYLGHDPELSADTIQNNVLCGSNQDAKPYLAASALDHEVLAMEAGLDTVIGSSGTRLSGGQAQRLALARTLAHPRPVLVLDDPFSALDRNTEDTVFANLQEYAKDKVVFLISHRLYHFPQMRSVIFMEDGKTTVGTHEELMASVPVYRQLYESQTGGQTHE
;
A
#
# COMPACT_ATOMS: atom_id res chain seq x y z
N MET A 1 -0.23 16.72 20.41
CA MET A 1 1.13 16.13 20.50
C MET A 1 1.85 16.37 19.18
N LYS A 2 2.91 17.19 19.16
CA LYS A 2 3.80 17.34 17.99
C LYS A 2 4.41 15.96 17.69
N ARG A 3 4.18 15.44 16.47
CA ARG A 3 4.70 14.13 16.05
C ARG A 3 6.19 14.26 15.78
N GLU A 4 7.02 13.57 16.55
CA GLU A 4 8.44 13.48 16.24
C GLU A 4 8.62 12.89 14.84
N LYS A 5 9.39 13.59 13.99
CA LYS A 5 9.77 13.09 12.66
C LYS A 5 10.75 11.94 12.85
N ILE A 6 10.54 10.84 12.13
CA ILE A 6 11.50 9.73 12.12
C ILE A 6 12.71 10.17 11.28
N PHE A 7 13.87 10.26 11.90
CA PHE A 7 15.09 10.75 11.25
C PHE A 7 15.63 9.79 10.17
N ARG A 8 15.44 8.46 10.34
CA ARG A 8 15.85 7.43 9.36
C ARG A 8 14.74 6.40 9.19
N PRO A 9 13.71 6.69 8.40
CA PRO A 9 12.58 5.77 8.22
C PRO A 9 12.95 4.51 7.41
N ASP A 10 14.11 4.49 6.78
CA ASP A 10 14.72 3.36 6.09
C ASP A 10 15.25 2.26 7.04
N ARG A 11 15.23 2.49 8.37
CA ARG A 11 15.72 1.57 9.38
C ARG A 11 14.62 1.17 10.37
N ILE A 12 14.38 -0.12 10.51
CA ILE A 12 13.40 -0.66 11.46
C ILE A 12 13.65 -0.18 12.89
N GLY A 13 14.90 -0.11 13.33
CA GLY A 13 15.27 0.35 14.68
C GLY A 13 14.83 1.79 15.00
N ALA A 14 14.66 2.64 13.98
CA ALA A 14 14.17 4.00 14.19
C ALA A 14 12.73 4.05 14.69
N TYR A 15 11.89 3.12 14.26
CA TYR A 15 10.50 2.99 14.72
C TYR A 15 10.43 2.56 16.18
N PHE A 16 11.29 1.64 16.61
CA PHE A 16 11.39 1.22 18.01
C PHE A 16 11.86 2.37 18.91
N ARG A 17 12.82 3.17 18.43
CA ARG A 17 13.32 4.33 19.18
C ARG A 17 12.26 5.42 19.39
N VAL A 18 11.47 5.71 18.36
CA VAL A 18 10.42 6.75 18.45
C VAL A 18 9.25 6.30 19.35
N GLU A 19 8.94 5.01 19.36
CA GLU A 19 7.89 4.43 20.20
C GLU A 19 8.47 3.77 21.49
N TRP A 20 9.54 4.35 22.06
CA TRP A 20 10.24 3.79 23.22
C TRP A 20 9.36 3.69 24.47
N LEU A 21 8.46 4.67 24.69
CA LEU A 21 7.59 4.68 25.87
C LEU A 21 6.57 3.53 25.87
N PRO A 22 5.77 3.31 24.81
CA PRO A 22 4.97 2.10 24.69
C PRO A 22 5.80 0.82 24.82
N LEU A 23 7.00 0.78 24.24
CA LEU A 23 7.90 -0.36 24.31
C LEU A 23 8.37 -0.63 25.75
N ALA A 24 8.75 0.39 26.50
CA ALA A 24 9.14 0.26 27.92
C ALA A 24 7.99 -0.29 28.78
N LEU A 25 6.77 0.19 28.56
CA LEU A 25 5.58 -0.31 29.27
C LEU A 25 5.25 -1.77 28.87
N VAL A 26 5.43 -2.15 27.61
CA VAL A 26 5.31 -3.55 27.15
C VAL A 26 6.36 -4.43 27.81
N THR A 27 7.60 -3.96 27.89
CA THR A 27 8.71 -4.69 28.50
C THR A 27 8.45 -4.92 29.99
N LEU A 28 8.14 -3.87 30.75
CA LEU A 28 7.90 -3.97 32.18
C LEU A 28 6.69 -4.87 32.51
N SER A 29 5.54 -4.60 31.86
CA SER A 29 4.34 -5.41 32.06
C SER A 29 4.51 -6.85 31.55
N GLY A 30 5.31 -7.04 30.49
CA GLY A 30 5.65 -8.34 29.94
C GLY A 30 6.53 -9.16 30.89
N LEU A 31 7.51 -8.54 31.55
CA LEU A 31 8.33 -9.20 32.60
C LEU A 31 7.47 -9.61 33.79
N ILE A 32 6.66 -8.69 34.33
CA ILE A 32 5.74 -8.99 35.44
C ILE A 32 4.81 -10.16 35.08
N TYR A 33 4.22 -10.12 33.88
CA TYR A 33 3.34 -11.18 33.40
C TYR A 33 4.06 -12.52 33.28
N ASN A 34 5.23 -12.59 32.65
CA ASN A 34 5.91 -13.85 32.37
C ASN A 34 6.60 -14.45 33.60
N ILE A 35 7.15 -13.62 34.50
CA ILE A 35 7.64 -14.05 35.78
C ILE A 35 6.48 -14.52 36.66
N GLY A 36 5.36 -13.78 36.67
CA GLY A 36 4.15 -14.17 37.38
C GLY A 36 3.54 -15.49 36.93
N LEU A 37 3.73 -15.89 35.67
CA LEU A 37 3.30 -17.20 35.17
C LEU A 37 4.04 -18.36 35.86
N LEU A 38 5.27 -18.16 36.36
CA LEU A 38 6.01 -19.15 37.08
C LEU A 38 5.40 -19.47 38.46
N ALA A 39 4.63 -18.54 39.01
CA ALA A 39 3.92 -18.77 40.26
C ALA A 39 2.84 -19.86 40.15
N THR A 40 2.22 -20.02 38.96
CA THR A 40 1.15 -21.01 38.76
C THR A 40 1.60 -22.45 39.08
N PRO A 41 2.69 -23.00 38.49
CA PRO A 41 3.19 -24.33 38.86
C PRO A 41 3.54 -24.47 40.35
N TRP A 42 4.10 -23.41 40.92
CA TRP A 42 4.45 -23.43 42.36
C TRP A 42 3.20 -23.52 43.24
N PHE A 43 2.14 -22.73 42.96
CA PHE A 43 0.89 -22.83 43.70
C PHE A 43 0.19 -24.18 43.47
N GLU A 44 0.18 -24.71 42.21
CA GLU A 44 -0.35 -26.03 41.89
C GLU A 44 0.31 -27.11 42.76
N GLY A 45 1.63 -27.07 42.90
CA GLY A 45 2.36 -27.98 43.76
C GLY A 45 2.04 -27.82 45.25
N ARG A 46 2.00 -26.57 45.77
CA ARG A 46 1.67 -26.31 47.17
C ARG A 46 0.24 -26.69 47.54
N LEU A 47 -0.71 -26.47 46.62
CA LEU A 47 -2.09 -26.89 46.81
C LEU A 47 -2.23 -28.42 46.82
N ALA A 48 -1.51 -29.13 45.94
CA ALA A 48 -1.49 -30.60 45.95
C ALA A 48 -0.91 -31.17 47.24
N GLN A 49 0.18 -30.60 47.74
CA GLN A 49 0.75 -31.02 49.03
C GLN A 49 -0.18 -30.73 50.22
N CYS A 50 -0.78 -29.52 50.24
CA CYS A 50 -1.74 -29.16 51.27
C CYS A 50 -2.96 -30.09 51.31
N LEU A 51 -3.46 -30.51 50.14
CA LEU A 51 -4.52 -31.52 50.05
C LEU A 51 -4.11 -32.86 50.62
N ALA A 52 -2.89 -33.34 50.29
CA ALA A 52 -2.36 -34.59 50.84
C ALA A 52 -2.19 -34.51 52.35
N ASP A 53 -1.71 -33.37 52.86
CA ASP A 53 -1.55 -33.14 54.32
C ASP A 53 -2.90 -33.09 55.06
N ILE A 54 -3.96 -32.54 54.45
CA ILE A 54 -5.31 -32.54 55.02
C ILE A 54 -5.88 -33.98 55.05
N LEU A 55 -5.72 -34.73 53.95
CA LEU A 55 -6.17 -36.12 53.87
C LEU A 55 -5.41 -37.02 54.86
N GLY A 56 -4.16 -36.73 55.16
CA GLY A 56 -3.34 -37.38 56.15
C GLY A 56 -3.58 -36.90 57.61
N GLY A 57 -4.49 -35.93 57.82
CA GLY A 57 -4.76 -35.40 59.16
C GLY A 57 -3.71 -34.42 59.70
N ASN A 58 -2.71 -34.04 58.88
CA ASN A 58 -1.54 -33.22 59.29
C ASN A 58 -1.75 -31.70 59.07
N ALA A 59 -2.85 -31.27 58.45
CA ALA A 59 -3.12 -29.87 58.19
C ALA A 59 -4.62 -29.52 58.32
N ALA A 60 -4.90 -28.29 58.77
CA ALA A 60 -6.27 -27.77 58.84
C ALA A 60 -6.74 -27.22 57.48
N ALA A 61 -8.01 -27.40 57.14
CA ALA A 61 -8.63 -26.91 55.92
C ALA A 61 -8.46 -25.37 55.71
N GLY A 62 -8.32 -24.60 56.78
CA GLY A 62 -8.05 -23.16 56.71
C GLY A 62 -6.78 -22.77 55.95
N LYS A 63 -5.71 -23.62 56.01
CA LYS A 63 -4.49 -23.39 55.20
C LYS A 63 -4.75 -23.46 53.71
N MET A 64 -5.61 -24.37 53.27
CA MET A 64 -6.03 -24.48 51.87
C MET A 64 -6.73 -23.19 51.38
N ALA A 65 -7.67 -22.68 52.18
CA ALA A 65 -8.40 -21.46 51.85
C ALA A 65 -7.45 -20.25 51.68
N VAL A 66 -6.45 -20.11 52.56
CA VAL A 66 -5.45 -19.03 52.44
C VAL A 66 -4.59 -19.20 51.17
N LEU A 67 -4.15 -20.41 50.85
CA LEU A 67 -3.38 -20.67 49.63
C LEU A 67 -4.20 -20.40 48.37
N VAL A 68 -5.47 -20.79 48.33
CA VAL A 68 -6.39 -20.52 47.20
C VAL A 68 -6.58 -19.04 47.04
N LEU A 69 -6.84 -18.28 48.14
CA LEU A 69 -6.99 -16.82 48.06
C LEU A 69 -5.71 -16.14 47.54
N ALA A 70 -4.55 -16.55 48.04
CA ALA A 70 -3.26 -16.03 47.58
C ALA A 70 -3.04 -16.32 46.10
N TYR A 71 -3.39 -17.53 45.62
CA TYR A 71 -3.29 -17.92 44.22
C TYR A 71 -4.21 -17.08 43.35
N ILE A 72 -5.45 -16.83 43.76
CA ILE A 72 -6.39 -15.98 43.06
C ILE A 72 -5.84 -14.55 42.95
N LEU A 73 -5.36 -13.95 44.02
CA LEU A 73 -4.79 -12.60 44.03
C LEU A 73 -3.59 -12.44 43.10
N VAL A 74 -2.66 -13.40 43.15
CA VAL A 74 -1.48 -13.44 42.28
C VAL A 74 -1.91 -13.58 40.81
N THR A 75 -2.87 -14.46 40.51
CA THR A 75 -3.39 -14.67 39.17
C THR A 75 -4.08 -13.41 38.63
N LEU A 76 -4.87 -12.72 39.45
CA LEU A 76 -5.48 -11.44 39.07
C LEU A 76 -4.42 -10.38 38.74
N GLY A 77 -3.38 -10.27 39.55
CA GLY A 77 -2.24 -9.37 39.26
C GLY A 77 -1.52 -9.69 37.95
N VAL A 78 -1.29 -10.98 37.70
CA VAL A 78 -0.68 -11.47 36.46
C VAL A 78 -1.58 -11.15 35.25
N GLN A 79 -2.90 -11.35 35.35
CA GLN A 79 -3.85 -11.00 34.28
C GLN A 79 -3.97 -9.50 34.05
N ALA A 80 -3.89 -8.68 35.10
CA ALA A 80 -3.83 -7.23 34.97
C ALA A 80 -2.57 -6.78 34.20
N ALA A 81 -1.41 -7.33 34.54
CA ALA A 81 -0.17 -7.08 33.79
C ALA A 81 -0.29 -7.52 32.32
N ARG A 82 -0.93 -8.65 32.07
CA ARG A 82 -1.23 -9.15 30.69
C ARG A 82 -2.13 -8.17 29.92
N PHE A 83 -3.14 -7.63 30.55
CA PHE A 83 -4.04 -6.64 29.93
C PHE A 83 -3.27 -5.38 29.53
N ILE A 84 -2.50 -4.80 30.46
CA ILE A 84 -1.66 -3.63 30.22
C ILE A 84 -0.71 -3.89 29.04
N LYS A 85 0.00 -5.01 29.08
CA LYS A 85 0.91 -5.42 28.01
C LYS A 85 0.20 -5.48 26.65
N ARG A 86 -0.95 -6.18 26.56
CA ARG A 86 -1.71 -6.33 25.31
C ARG A 86 -2.18 -4.98 24.74
N PHE A 87 -2.60 -4.08 25.63
CA PHE A 87 -3.01 -2.73 25.23
C PHE A 87 -1.84 -1.97 24.60
N TYR A 88 -0.70 -1.91 25.27
CA TYR A 88 0.46 -1.14 24.79
C TYR A 88 1.15 -1.79 23.58
N VAL A 89 1.14 -3.10 23.45
CA VAL A 89 1.61 -3.79 22.22
C VAL A 89 0.78 -3.38 21.00
N ARG A 90 -0.55 -3.34 21.14
CA ARG A 90 -1.42 -2.87 20.04
C ARG A 90 -1.22 -1.40 19.73
N ARG A 91 -1.10 -0.56 20.76
CA ARG A 91 -0.81 0.87 20.59
C ARG A 91 0.52 1.09 19.86
N PHE A 92 1.57 0.38 20.25
CA PHE A 92 2.87 0.37 19.58
C PHE A 92 2.72 -0.01 18.09
N ALA A 93 2.06 -1.13 17.78
CA ALA A 93 1.86 -1.57 16.42
C ALA A 93 1.06 -0.56 15.58
N ASN A 94 -0.05 -0.05 16.10
CA ASN A 94 -0.90 0.93 15.39
C ASN A 94 -0.17 2.25 15.14
N ASN A 95 0.64 2.72 16.07
CA ASN A 95 1.45 3.92 15.89
C ASN A 95 2.46 3.75 14.76
N ILE A 96 3.17 2.61 14.74
CA ILE A 96 4.12 2.28 13.67
C ILE A 96 3.41 2.15 12.33
N ASN A 97 2.29 1.42 12.27
CA ASN A 97 1.50 1.24 11.05
C ASN A 97 1.12 2.59 10.43
N ARG A 98 0.54 3.47 11.25
CA ARG A 98 0.18 4.82 10.81
C ARG A 98 1.37 5.62 10.27
N ARG A 99 2.53 5.54 10.97
CA ARG A 99 3.75 6.25 10.54
C ARG A 99 4.30 5.69 9.23
N MET A 100 4.40 4.37 9.12
CA MET A 100 4.89 3.70 7.91
C MET A 100 3.99 3.99 6.71
N LYS A 101 2.67 3.84 6.85
CA LYS A 101 1.70 4.17 5.79
C LYS A 101 1.78 5.63 5.38
N GLY A 102 1.90 6.55 6.35
CA GLY A 102 2.02 7.98 6.06
C GLY A 102 3.31 8.34 5.29
N ILE A 103 4.46 7.76 5.66
CA ILE A 103 5.73 7.97 4.96
C ILE A 103 5.68 7.36 3.55
N LEU A 104 5.20 6.13 3.44
CA LEU A 104 5.11 5.43 2.17
C LEU A 104 4.18 6.17 1.21
N TYR A 105 2.99 6.56 1.65
CA TYR A 105 2.04 7.33 0.84
C TYR A 105 2.65 8.64 0.36
N ALA A 106 3.27 9.42 1.26
CA ALA A 106 3.92 10.68 0.89
C ALA A 106 5.02 10.50 -0.17
N ASN A 107 5.69 9.35 -0.20
CA ASN A 107 6.71 9.05 -1.21
C ASN A 107 6.12 8.47 -2.50
N LEU A 108 5.03 7.70 -2.42
CA LEU A 108 4.34 7.16 -3.59
C LEU A 108 3.79 8.27 -4.48
N VAL A 109 3.09 9.25 -3.91
CA VAL A 109 2.50 10.37 -4.69
C VAL A 109 3.53 11.29 -5.34
N ARG A 110 4.82 11.11 -5.06
CA ARG A 110 5.93 11.89 -5.63
C ARG A 110 6.71 11.16 -6.71
N ARG A 111 6.32 9.92 -7.01
CA ARG A 111 6.97 9.14 -8.06
C ARG A 111 6.50 9.63 -9.44
N SER A 112 7.38 9.52 -10.43
CA SER A 112 7.03 9.79 -11.82
C SER A 112 5.98 8.80 -12.31
N ARG A 113 5.15 9.24 -13.25
CA ARG A 113 4.10 8.42 -13.88
C ARG A 113 4.69 7.14 -14.48
N ALA A 114 5.80 7.25 -15.22
CA ALA A 114 6.47 6.09 -15.79
C ALA A 114 6.85 5.03 -14.75
N SER A 115 7.33 5.46 -13.56
CA SER A 115 7.66 4.56 -12.45
C SER A 115 6.41 3.91 -11.83
N LEU A 116 5.27 4.62 -11.78
CA LEU A 116 4.01 4.08 -11.27
C LEU A 116 3.40 3.09 -12.27
N GLU A 117 3.46 3.37 -13.57
CA GLU A 117 2.97 2.51 -14.64
C GLU A 117 3.77 1.20 -14.73
N GLN A 118 5.10 1.24 -14.56
CA GLN A 118 5.96 0.05 -14.57
C GLN A 118 5.64 -0.93 -13.44
N GLU A 119 5.33 -0.45 -12.24
CA GLU A 119 5.02 -1.31 -11.09
C GLU A 119 3.57 -1.79 -11.09
N GLY A 120 2.67 -1.06 -11.73
CA GLY A 120 1.24 -1.35 -11.77
C GLY A 120 0.50 -1.07 -10.46
N ALA A 121 -0.76 -0.66 -10.56
CA ALA A 121 -1.58 -0.25 -9.41
C ALA A 121 -1.73 -1.35 -8.34
N GLY A 122 -1.86 -2.61 -8.75
CA GLY A 122 -2.03 -3.75 -7.84
C GLY A 122 -0.79 -3.99 -6.96
N GLU A 123 0.42 -3.87 -7.53
CA GLU A 123 1.65 -4.02 -6.76
C GLU A 123 1.85 -2.86 -5.78
N LEU A 124 1.58 -1.63 -6.22
CA LEU A 124 1.64 -0.45 -5.36
C LEU A 124 0.67 -0.54 -4.18
N MET A 125 -0.57 -0.98 -4.41
CA MET A 125 -1.55 -1.22 -3.36
C MET A 125 -1.10 -2.31 -2.39
N THR A 126 -0.49 -3.39 -2.90
CA THR A 126 0.09 -4.46 -2.06
C THR A 126 1.20 -3.91 -1.16
N LYS A 127 2.11 -3.09 -1.71
CA LYS A 127 3.18 -2.43 -0.93
C LYS A 127 2.59 -1.48 0.13
N ALA A 128 1.59 -0.66 -0.26
CA ALA A 128 1.02 0.36 0.63
C ALA A 128 0.20 -0.23 1.79
N ILE A 129 -0.44 -1.37 1.60
CA ILE A 129 -1.35 -1.96 2.58
C ILE A 129 -0.73 -3.24 3.17
N SER A 130 -0.61 -4.29 2.37
CA SER A 130 -0.27 -5.63 2.84
C SER A 130 1.17 -5.74 3.34
N ASP A 131 2.15 -5.21 2.61
CA ASP A 131 3.56 -5.30 3.02
C ASP A 131 3.85 -4.47 4.26
N VAL A 132 3.22 -3.30 4.41
CA VAL A 132 3.33 -2.50 5.65
C VAL A 132 2.70 -3.26 6.83
N ASP A 133 1.51 -3.85 6.65
CA ASP A 133 0.84 -4.61 7.71
C ASP A 133 1.66 -5.84 8.12
N ASP A 134 2.27 -6.55 7.18
CA ASP A 134 3.17 -7.68 7.45
C ASP A 134 4.42 -7.26 8.22
N CYS A 135 5.04 -6.12 7.87
CA CYS A 135 6.18 -5.56 8.60
C CYS A 135 5.81 -5.23 10.04
N VAL A 136 4.69 -4.54 10.24
CA VAL A 136 4.22 -4.14 11.57
C VAL A 136 3.85 -5.35 12.41
N GLU A 137 3.18 -6.35 11.81
CA GLU A 137 2.84 -7.60 12.48
C GLU A 137 4.10 -8.38 12.90
N GLY A 138 5.13 -8.40 12.06
CA GLY A 138 6.42 -8.98 12.42
C GLY A 138 7.09 -8.27 13.59
N MET A 139 7.13 -6.94 13.59
CA MET A 139 7.65 -6.13 14.70
C MET A 139 6.84 -6.37 15.98
N ARG A 140 5.52 -6.42 15.89
CA ARG A 140 4.60 -6.70 17.00
C ARG A 140 4.85 -8.08 17.58
N LYS A 141 4.93 -9.11 16.73
CA LYS A 141 5.18 -10.48 17.17
C LYS A 141 6.56 -10.64 17.76
N PHE A 142 7.58 -10.06 17.16
CA PHE A 142 8.93 -10.05 17.72
C PHE A 142 8.92 -9.49 19.14
N THR A 143 8.34 -8.29 19.34
CA THR A 143 8.25 -7.65 20.65
C THR A 143 7.46 -8.48 21.65
N THR A 144 6.37 -9.14 21.21
CA THR A 144 5.54 -9.95 22.10
C THR A 144 6.21 -11.27 22.47
N GLU A 145 6.72 -12.01 21.47
CA GLU A 145 7.20 -13.38 21.66
C GLU A 145 8.57 -13.45 22.32
N VAL A 146 9.42 -12.42 22.21
CA VAL A 146 10.67 -12.34 22.98
C VAL A 146 10.37 -12.42 24.47
N PHE A 147 9.31 -11.79 24.94
CA PHE A 147 8.90 -11.84 26.35
C PHE A 147 8.01 -13.05 26.64
N ASP A 148 7.00 -13.34 25.83
CA ASP A 148 6.01 -14.40 26.12
C ASP A 148 6.57 -15.80 25.98
N THR A 149 7.53 -15.97 25.09
CA THR A 149 8.15 -17.26 24.84
C THR A 149 9.56 -17.28 25.42
N GLY A 150 10.41 -16.27 25.15
CA GLY A 150 11.80 -16.25 25.59
C GLY A 150 11.93 -16.19 27.09
N VAL A 151 11.38 -15.19 27.77
CA VAL A 151 11.48 -15.01 29.22
C VAL A 151 10.81 -16.19 29.97
N ALA A 152 9.63 -16.63 29.49
CA ALA A 152 8.93 -17.74 30.11
C ALA A 152 9.69 -19.08 29.95
N LEU A 153 10.30 -19.35 28.79
CA LEU A 153 11.12 -20.55 28.56
C LEU A 153 12.32 -20.56 29.50
N VAL A 154 13.05 -19.44 29.60
CA VAL A 154 14.19 -19.32 30.51
C VAL A 154 13.73 -19.52 31.96
N GLY A 155 12.62 -18.88 32.35
CA GLY A 155 12.09 -19.01 33.71
C GLY A 155 11.71 -20.46 34.07
N TYR A 156 10.96 -21.16 33.18
CA TYR A 156 10.64 -22.57 33.42
C TYR A 156 11.86 -23.47 33.39
N ALA A 157 12.82 -23.24 32.48
CA ALA A 157 14.07 -24.01 32.44
C ALA A 157 14.88 -23.83 33.73
N VAL A 158 15.03 -22.61 34.23
CA VAL A 158 15.69 -22.32 35.50
C VAL A 158 14.99 -23.03 36.68
N MET A 159 13.64 -22.95 36.73
CA MET A 159 12.90 -23.67 37.76
C MET A 159 13.15 -25.17 37.70
N LEU A 160 13.10 -25.81 36.54
CA LEU A 160 13.38 -27.24 36.39
C LEU A 160 14.79 -27.61 36.88
N LEU A 161 15.81 -26.81 36.51
CA LEU A 161 17.21 -27.02 36.91
C LEU A 161 17.42 -26.85 38.42
N VAL A 162 16.73 -25.90 39.06
CA VAL A 162 16.80 -25.69 40.53
C VAL A 162 16.14 -26.82 41.29
N TYR A 163 15.01 -27.36 40.78
CA TYR A 163 14.36 -28.51 41.43
C TYR A 163 15.16 -29.79 41.28
N ASP A 164 15.61 -30.17 40.09
CA ASP A 164 16.48 -31.30 39.81
C ASP A 164 17.13 -31.18 38.44
N TRP A 165 18.41 -30.82 38.38
CA TRP A 165 19.12 -30.63 37.12
C TRP A 165 19.27 -31.92 36.30
N ARG A 166 19.38 -33.11 36.97
CA ARG A 166 19.52 -34.41 36.30
C ARG A 166 18.25 -34.79 35.57
N LEU A 167 17.13 -34.70 36.26
CA LEU A 167 15.82 -34.99 35.68
C LEU A 167 15.43 -33.93 34.63
N ALA A 168 15.81 -32.67 34.83
CA ALA A 168 15.59 -31.61 33.85
C ALA A 168 16.29 -31.91 32.52
N ILE A 169 17.58 -32.27 32.55
CA ILE A 169 18.32 -32.63 31.32
C ILE A 169 17.70 -33.87 30.66
N LEU A 170 17.38 -34.90 31.42
CA LEU A 170 16.82 -36.14 30.90
C LEU A 170 15.44 -35.92 30.23
N SER A 171 14.55 -35.15 30.86
CA SER A 171 13.23 -34.87 30.34
C SER A 171 13.28 -33.95 29.13
N LEU A 172 14.22 -32.98 29.08
CA LEU A 172 14.38 -32.06 27.98
C LEU A 172 15.05 -32.68 26.74
N LEU A 173 15.60 -33.89 26.83
CA LEU A 173 16.28 -34.58 25.71
C LEU A 173 15.39 -34.75 24.48
N PHE A 174 14.09 -34.89 24.66
CA PHE A 174 13.12 -35.03 23.57
C PHE A 174 12.76 -33.70 22.89
N THR A 175 13.01 -32.57 23.53
CA THR A 175 12.72 -31.27 22.93
C THR A 175 13.54 -30.98 21.65
N PRO A 176 14.86 -31.19 21.59
CA PRO A 176 15.64 -31.12 20.35
C PRO A 176 15.16 -32.10 19.28
N VAL A 177 14.77 -33.33 19.66
CA VAL A 177 14.23 -34.32 18.72
C VAL A 177 12.95 -33.82 18.04
N SER A 178 12.06 -33.19 18.81
CA SER A 178 10.85 -32.60 18.26
C SER A 178 11.14 -31.49 17.24
N TYR A 179 12.19 -30.68 17.45
CA TYR A 179 12.64 -29.68 16.47
C TYR A 179 13.18 -30.30 15.18
N VAL A 180 13.94 -31.42 15.30
CA VAL A 180 14.42 -32.16 14.11
C VAL A 180 13.24 -32.71 13.31
N CYS A 181 12.26 -33.34 13.97
CA CYS A 181 11.03 -33.80 13.32
C CYS A 181 10.25 -32.63 12.64
N ALA A 182 10.14 -31.49 13.32
CA ALA A 182 9.51 -30.30 12.76
C ALA A 182 10.27 -29.75 11.55
N ALA A 183 11.60 -29.76 11.58
CA ALA A 183 12.45 -29.34 10.46
C ALA A 183 12.28 -30.26 9.24
N TRP A 184 12.16 -31.56 9.45
CA TRP A 184 11.88 -32.53 8.40
C TRP A 184 10.52 -32.29 7.73
N MET A 185 9.48 -32.01 8.50
CA MET A 185 8.15 -31.69 7.98
C MET A 185 8.08 -30.32 7.29
N LYS A 186 8.95 -29.37 7.64
CA LYS A 186 8.94 -27.99 7.13
C LYS A 186 8.90 -27.93 5.59
N ARG A 187 9.63 -28.81 4.91
CA ARG A 187 9.69 -28.87 3.45
C ARG A 187 8.31 -29.16 2.82
N ASN A 188 7.55 -30.09 3.42
CA ASN A 188 6.21 -30.45 2.94
C ASN A 188 5.21 -29.34 3.25
N VAL A 189 5.28 -28.73 4.43
CA VAL A 189 4.46 -27.56 4.81
C VAL A 189 4.70 -26.40 3.84
N GLN A 190 5.95 -26.09 3.51
CA GLN A 190 6.31 -25.03 2.59
C GLN A 190 5.83 -25.31 1.16
N ARG A 191 6.01 -26.54 0.65
CA ARG A 191 5.54 -26.94 -0.70
C ARG A 191 4.02 -26.85 -0.81
N ALA A 192 3.30 -27.41 0.17
CA ALA A 192 1.84 -27.35 0.20
C ALA A 192 1.32 -25.91 0.32
N GLY A 193 1.97 -25.09 1.17
CA GLY A 193 1.64 -23.68 1.32
C GLY A 193 1.90 -22.84 0.04
N ALA A 194 2.97 -23.14 -0.70
CA ALA A 194 3.25 -22.48 -1.99
C ALA A 194 2.20 -22.85 -3.05
N ALA A 195 1.84 -24.14 -3.14
CA ALA A 195 0.77 -24.59 -4.05
C ALA A 195 -0.58 -23.92 -3.73
N TYR A 196 -0.94 -23.86 -2.46
CA TYR A 196 -2.14 -23.15 -2.00
C TYR A 196 -2.13 -21.67 -2.37
N LYS A 197 -1.02 -20.96 -2.14
CA LYS A 197 -0.91 -19.53 -2.51
C LYS A 197 -1.06 -19.30 -4.00
N LYS A 198 -0.50 -20.18 -4.84
CA LYS A 198 -0.65 -20.13 -6.31
C LYS A 198 -2.12 -20.32 -6.72
N ALA A 199 -2.80 -21.31 -6.14
CA ALA A 199 -4.22 -21.57 -6.41
C ALA A 199 -5.12 -20.43 -5.93
N ALA A 200 -4.84 -19.85 -4.76
CA ALA A 200 -5.54 -18.68 -4.22
C ALA A 200 -5.40 -17.45 -5.11
N GLY A 201 -4.21 -17.22 -5.68
CA GLY A 201 -3.98 -16.15 -6.66
C GLY A 201 -4.81 -16.35 -7.94
N ALA A 202 -4.81 -17.58 -8.49
CA ALA A 202 -5.61 -17.92 -9.67
C ALA A 202 -7.13 -17.73 -9.42
N LEU A 203 -7.62 -18.17 -8.27
CA LEU A 203 -9.03 -17.98 -7.87
C LEU A 203 -9.36 -16.49 -7.73
N SER A 204 -8.49 -15.70 -7.10
CA SER A 204 -8.69 -14.26 -6.96
C SER A 204 -8.80 -13.56 -8.32
N THR A 205 -7.93 -13.91 -9.26
CA THR A 205 -7.98 -13.37 -10.64
C THR A 205 -9.29 -13.78 -11.35
N ALA A 206 -9.68 -15.05 -11.26
CA ALA A 206 -10.92 -15.52 -11.86
C ALA A 206 -12.16 -14.86 -11.24
N THR A 207 -12.16 -14.61 -9.92
CA THR A 207 -13.25 -13.91 -9.22
C THR A 207 -13.35 -12.47 -9.68
N LEU A 208 -12.22 -11.77 -9.81
CA LEU A 208 -12.18 -10.40 -10.27
C LEU A 208 -12.68 -10.28 -11.72
N ASP A 209 -12.22 -11.18 -12.60
CA ASP A 209 -12.69 -11.23 -13.99
C ASP A 209 -14.20 -11.41 -14.08
N ARG A 210 -14.77 -12.34 -13.28
CA ARG A 210 -16.23 -12.54 -13.24
C ARG A 210 -16.98 -11.31 -12.73
N ALA A 211 -16.47 -10.65 -11.71
CA ALA A 211 -17.10 -9.45 -11.15
C ALA A 211 -17.08 -8.28 -12.15
N GLN A 212 -15.97 -8.08 -12.84
CA GLN A 212 -15.82 -6.99 -13.81
C GLN A 212 -16.62 -7.23 -15.10
N ASN A 213 -16.70 -8.47 -15.57
CA ASN A 213 -17.33 -8.86 -16.84
C ASN A 213 -18.73 -9.51 -16.68
N ALA A 214 -19.34 -9.40 -15.49
CA ALA A 214 -20.62 -10.06 -15.19
C ALA A 214 -21.74 -9.69 -16.19
N VAL A 215 -21.81 -8.41 -16.60
CA VAL A 215 -22.80 -7.93 -17.58
C VAL A 215 -22.51 -8.52 -18.96
N THR A 216 -21.24 -8.54 -19.36
CA THR A 216 -20.80 -9.12 -20.63
C THR A 216 -21.19 -10.59 -20.74
N TYR A 217 -20.97 -11.38 -19.67
CA TYR A 217 -21.34 -12.80 -19.66
C TYR A 217 -22.84 -13.01 -19.86
N ARG A 218 -23.70 -12.16 -19.24
CA ARG A 218 -25.16 -12.19 -19.41
C ARG A 218 -25.59 -11.84 -20.83
N ILE A 219 -25.01 -10.77 -21.42
CA ILE A 219 -25.36 -10.32 -22.77
C ILE A 219 -25.05 -11.40 -23.81
N TYR A 220 -23.94 -12.13 -23.63
CA TYR A 220 -23.53 -13.17 -24.57
C TYR A 220 -24.00 -14.58 -24.19
N GLY A 221 -24.75 -14.77 -23.07
CA GLY A 221 -25.29 -16.06 -22.65
C GLY A 221 -24.24 -17.13 -22.36
N CYS A 222 -23.04 -16.69 -21.88
CA CYS A 222 -21.91 -17.63 -21.61
C CYS A 222 -21.67 -17.90 -20.12
N GLU A 223 -22.67 -17.60 -19.25
CA GLU A 223 -22.56 -17.76 -17.80
C GLU A 223 -22.23 -19.20 -17.39
N SER A 224 -22.95 -20.18 -17.94
CA SER A 224 -22.76 -21.60 -17.60
C SER A 224 -21.38 -22.13 -17.96
N THR A 225 -20.85 -21.74 -19.12
CA THR A 225 -19.50 -22.13 -19.56
C THR A 225 -18.44 -21.53 -18.63
N ARG A 226 -18.60 -20.27 -18.26
CA ARG A 226 -17.69 -19.57 -17.34
C ARG A 226 -17.83 -20.09 -15.89
N GLU A 227 -19.01 -20.49 -15.48
CA GLU A 227 -19.26 -21.13 -14.19
C GLU A 227 -18.47 -22.44 -14.07
N GLY A 228 -18.55 -23.33 -15.05
CA GLY A 228 -17.78 -24.56 -15.06
C GLY A 228 -16.26 -24.35 -14.98
N GLN A 229 -15.71 -23.31 -15.64
CA GLN A 229 -14.30 -22.94 -15.53
C GLN A 229 -13.93 -22.43 -14.11
N TYR A 230 -14.82 -21.67 -13.51
CA TYR A 230 -14.64 -21.16 -12.14
C TYR A 230 -14.69 -22.28 -11.11
N GLU A 231 -15.65 -23.20 -11.23
CA GLU A 231 -15.75 -24.39 -10.36
C GLU A 231 -14.48 -25.25 -10.42
N HIS A 232 -13.90 -25.47 -11.59
CA HIS A 232 -12.63 -26.17 -11.71
C HIS A 232 -11.48 -25.44 -10.97
N THR A 233 -11.48 -24.11 -11.00
CA THR A 233 -10.47 -23.30 -10.27
C THR A 233 -10.72 -23.38 -8.76
N LEU A 234 -11.98 -23.37 -8.34
CA LEU A 234 -12.42 -23.52 -6.95
C LEU A 234 -12.03 -24.90 -6.39
N ASP A 235 -12.28 -25.97 -7.12
CA ASP A 235 -11.85 -27.33 -6.80
C ASP A 235 -10.34 -27.44 -6.56
N THR A 236 -9.56 -26.80 -7.44
CA THR A 236 -8.08 -26.77 -7.32
C THR A 236 -7.65 -26.02 -6.08
N TYR A 237 -8.30 -24.89 -5.79
CA TYR A 237 -8.08 -24.12 -4.57
C TYR A 237 -8.42 -24.94 -3.32
N GLU A 238 -9.59 -25.59 -3.28
CA GLU A 238 -10.03 -26.40 -2.15
C GLU A 238 -9.05 -27.55 -1.86
N LYS A 239 -8.70 -28.35 -2.86
CA LYS A 239 -7.76 -29.47 -2.72
C LYS A 239 -6.40 -29.01 -2.20
N THR A 240 -5.88 -27.91 -2.72
CA THR A 240 -4.60 -27.37 -2.25
C THR A 240 -4.69 -26.73 -0.86
N ALA A 241 -5.81 -26.09 -0.52
CA ALA A 241 -6.10 -25.53 0.79
C ALA A 241 -6.19 -26.63 1.87
N VAL A 242 -6.96 -27.69 1.61
CA VAL A 242 -7.08 -28.84 2.51
C VAL A 242 -5.72 -29.48 2.75
N ARG A 243 -4.95 -29.76 1.68
CA ARG A 243 -3.62 -30.34 1.81
C ARG A 243 -2.65 -29.45 2.61
N SER A 244 -2.68 -28.14 2.38
CA SER A 244 -1.89 -27.18 3.13
C SER A 244 -2.27 -27.13 4.61
N ASN A 245 -3.58 -27.12 4.90
CA ASN A 245 -4.10 -27.10 6.27
C ASN A 245 -3.79 -28.37 7.03
N VAL A 246 -3.89 -29.55 6.40
CA VAL A 246 -3.51 -30.84 7.01
C VAL A 246 -2.03 -30.81 7.45
N TRP A 247 -1.11 -30.43 6.56
CA TRP A 247 0.31 -30.34 6.91
C TRP A 247 0.61 -29.32 8.00
N GLN A 248 -0.04 -28.14 7.95
CA GLN A 248 0.14 -27.11 8.96
C GLN A 248 -0.46 -27.50 10.32
N SER A 249 -1.60 -28.18 10.32
CA SER A 249 -2.28 -28.60 11.53
C SER A 249 -1.67 -29.85 12.18
N ALA A 250 -1.01 -30.72 11.40
CA ALA A 250 -0.32 -31.91 11.91
C ALA A 250 0.97 -31.58 12.67
N LEU A 251 1.63 -30.44 12.36
CA LEU A 251 2.90 -30.06 12.95
C LEU A 251 2.86 -29.84 14.48
N PRO A 252 1.90 -29.06 15.05
CA PRO A 252 1.86 -28.81 16.50
C PRO A 252 1.58 -30.08 17.33
N PRO A 253 0.63 -30.97 16.99
CA PRO A 253 0.41 -32.21 17.74
C PRO A 253 1.61 -33.14 17.72
N LEU A 254 2.27 -33.29 16.56
CA LEU A 254 3.47 -34.12 16.47
C LEU A 254 4.60 -33.58 17.36
N TYR A 255 4.84 -32.28 17.30
CA TYR A 255 5.81 -31.62 18.14
C TYR A 255 5.54 -31.86 19.64
N LEU A 256 4.27 -31.68 20.05
CA LEU A 256 3.85 -31.88 21.43
C LEU A 256 4.03 -33.34 21.85
N ALA A 257 3.56 -34.31 21.05
CA ALA A 257 3.65 -35.71 21.36
C ALA A 257 5.10 -36.17 21.60
N VAL A 258 6.03 -35.72 20.73
CA VAL A 258 7.47 -36.06 20.91
C VAL A 258 8.03 -35.36 22.15
N SER A 259 7.71 -34.07 22.36
CA SER A 259 8.23 -33.34 23.53
C SER A 259 7.67 -33.86 24.86
N GLU A 260 6.39 -34.25 24.87
CA GLU A 260 5.70 -34.81 26.06
C GLU A 260 6.19 -36.22 26.42
N ALA A 261 6.93 -36.90 25.53
CA ALA A 261 7.60 -38.16 25.89
C ALA A 261 8.52 -38.01 27.11
N GLY A 262 9.06 -36.80 27.35
CA GLY A 262 9.82 -36.49 28.57
C GLY A 262 9.01 -36.63 29.87
N VAL A 263 7.69 -36.56 29.82
CA VAL A 263 6.79 -36.77 30.97
C VAL A 263 6.96 -38.18 31.54
N LEU A 264 7.22 -39.18 30.69
CA LEU A 264 7.43 -40.56 31.13
C LEU A 264 8.63 -40.67 32.09
N PHE A 265 9.70 -39.93 31.81
CA PHE A 265 10.86 -39.86 32.71
C PHE A 265 10.52 -39.14 34.01
N ILE A 266 9.73 -38.07 33.94
CA ILE A 266 9.30 -37.34 35.13
C ILE A 266 8.42 -38.23 36.02
N LEU A 267 7.48 -38.98 35.44
CA LEU A 267 6.64 -39.91 36.18
C LEU A 267 7.50 -41.01 36.84
N TRP A 268 8.42 -41.64 36.09
CA TRP A 268 9.23 -42.73 36.59
C TRP A 268 10.22 -42.31 37.67
N PHE A 269 11.09 -41.35 37.36
CA PHE A 269 12.13 -40.90 38.28
C PHE A 269 11.62 -39.96 39.38
N GLY A 270 10.62 -39.12 39.04
CA GLY A 270 9.97 -38.24 40.01
C GLY A 270 9.21 -39.03 41.08
N ALA A 271 8.51 -40.12 40.69
CA ALA A 271 7.86 -41.00 41.65
C ALA A 271 8.91 -41.67 42.60
N LYS A 272 10.05 -42.13 42.05
CA LYS A 272 11.15 -42.66 42.89
C LYS A 272 11.68 -41.62 43.87
N ASN A 273 11.80 -40.35 43.45
CA ASN A 273 12.23 -39.27 44.33
C ASN A 273 11.23 -39.02 45.47
N VAL A 274 9.92 -39.10 45.20
CA VAL A 274 8.85 -38.97 46.21
C VAL A 274 8.83 -40.15 47.18
N LEU A 275 9.05 -41.39 46.68
CA LEU A 275 9.09 -42.62 47.49
C LEU A 275 10.41 -42.78 48.26
N GLY A 276 11.35 -41.84 48.15
CA GLY A 276 12.63 -41.89 48.86
C GLY A 276 13.66 -42.86 48.27
N SER A 277 13.35 -43.52 47.14
CA SER A 277 14.26 -44.46 46.44
C SER A 277 15.00 -43.82 45.27
N GLY A 278 14.83 -42.51 45.05
CA GLY A 278 15.49 -41.76 43.99
C GLY A 278 16.75 -41.04 44.44
N TRP A 279 17.34 -40.21 43.57
CA TRP A 279 18.57 -39.46 43.85
C TRP A 279 18.34 -38.11 44.58
N ARG A 280 17.10 -37.67 44.76
CA ARG A 280 16.74 -36.48 45.54
C ARG A 280 15.39 -36.71 46.24
N ALA A 281 15.33 -36.42 47.55
CA ALA A 281 14.05 -36.50 48.27
C ALA A 281 13.13 -35.37 47.84
N TRP A 282 11.93 -35.72 47.40
CA TRP A 282 10.88 -34.81 46.97
C TRP A 282 9.62 -34.95 47.81
N ASP A 283 8.92 -33.86 48.02
CA ASP A 283 7.52 -33.85 48.43
C ASP A 283 6.57 -33.86 47.20
N ILE A 284 5.30 -34.04 47.43
CA ILE A 284 4.27 -33.99 46.37
C ILE A 284 4.26 -32.61 45.69
N ALA A 285 4.58 -31.54 46.44
CA ALA A 285 4.68 -30.19 45.90
C ALA A 285 5.78 -30.10 44.85
N ALA A 286 6.97 -30.61 45.11
CA ALA A 286 8.10 -30.60 44.17
C ALA A 286 7.78 -31.39 42.89
N PHE A 287 7.20 -32.58 43.03
CA PHE A 287 6.80 -33.42 41.92
C PHE A 287 5.78 -32.70 40.99
N THR A 288 4.71 -32.22 41.60
CA THR A 288 3.62 -31.53 40.83
C THR A 288 4.14 -30.26 40.20
N THR A 289 4.97 -29.46 40.91
CA THR A 289 5.57 -28.24 40.36
C THR A 289 6.47 -28.55 39.17
N PHE A 290 7.33 -29.57 39.28
CA PHE A 290 8.24 -29.98 38.21
C PHE A 290 7.47 -30.43 36.95
N LEU A 291 6.48 -31.31 37.13
CA LEU A 291 5.63 -31.80 36.05
C LEU A 291 4.89 -30.64 35.35
N SER A 292 4.27 -29.75 36.12
CA SER A 292 3.58 -28.56 35.58
C SER A 292 4.52 -27.59 34.85
N CYS A 293 5.73 -27.35 35.40
CA CYS A 293 6.73 -26.53 34.72
C CYS A 293 7.16 -27.11 33.37
N PHE A 294 7.40 -28.43 33.33
CA PHE A 294 7.80 -29.12 32.10
C PHE A 294 6.72 -29.05 31.03
N THR A 295 5.46 -29.37 31.36
CA THR A 295 4.34 -29.33 30.43
C THR A 295 4.12 -27.89 29.89
N LYS A 296 4.24 -26.87 30.75
CA LYS A 296 4.13 -25.46 30.29
C LYS A 296 5.32 -25.04 29.43
N LEU A 297 6.52 -25.54 29.69
CA LEU A 297 7.72 -25.31 28.88
C LEU A 297 7.55 -25.89 27.47
N THR A 298 7.11 -27.16 27.35
CA THR A 298 6.90 -27.82 26.04
C THR A 298 5.85 -27.12 25.21
N VAL A 299 4.71 -26.72 25.80
CA VAL A 299 3.67 -25.94 25.12
C VAL A 299 4.19 -24.57 24.66
N LYS A 300 5.02 -23.88 25.46
CA LYS A 300 5.62 -22.60 25.06
C LYS A 300 6.64 -22.77 23.95
N SER A 301 7.47 -23.81 24.02
CA SER A 301 8.50 -24.12 23.02
C SER A 301 7.92 -24.35 21.63
N SER A 302 6.76 -25.00 21.52
CA SER A 302 6.07 -25.22 20.22
C SER A 302 5.69 -23.93 19.48
N LYS A 303 5.58 -22.79 20.18
CA LYS A 303 5.21 -21.50 19.59
C LYS A 303 6.37 -20.74 18.94
N VAL A 304 7.63 -21.12 19.24
CA VAL A 304 8.83 -20.46 18.69
C VAL A 304 8.85 -20.50 17.15
N ALA A 305 8.43 -21.61 16.55
CA ALA A 305 8.39 -21.75 15.09
C ALA A 305 7.47 -20.73 14.40
N LYS A 306 6.36 -20.36 15.04
CA LYS A 306 5.41 -19.34 14.50
C LYS A 306 6.02 -17.94 14.49
N LEU A 307 6.89 -17.62 15.45
CA LEU A 307 7.62 -16.36 15.47
C LEU A 307 8.54 -16.24 14.25
N PHE A 308 9.34 -17.26 13.99
CA PHE A 308 10.26 -17.27 12.85
C PHE A 308 9.57 -17.00 11.52
N ASN A 309 8.45 -17.68 11.26
CA ASN A 309 7.68 -17.47 10.03
C ASN A 309 7.18 -16.03 9.89
N SER A 310 6.74 -15.41 10.99
CA SER A 310 6.23 -14.03 10.96
C SER A 310 7.34 -13.01 10.76
N VAL A 311 8.52 -13.24 11.37
CA VAL A 311 9.68 -12.37 11.19
C VAL A 311 10.23 -12.48 9.76
N GLN A 312 10.33 -13.70 9.19
CA GLN A 312 10.75 -13.90 7.80
C GLN A 312 9.79 -13.21 6.82
N LYS A 313 8.46 -13.33 7.03
CA LYS A 313 7.48 -12.66 6.19
C LYS A 313 7.66 -11.14 6.25
N ALA A 314 7.84 -10.59 7.44
CA ALA A 314 8.08 -9.17 7.65
C ALA A 314 9.39 -8.70 6.99
N GLU A 315 10.46 -9.51 7.02
CA GLU A 315 11.72 -9.19 6.36
C GLU A 315 11.57 -9.10 4.84
N VAL A 316 10.84 -10.03 4.23
CA VAL A 316 10.56 -10.00 2.79
C VAL A 316 9.76 -8.76 2.41
N SER A 317 8.67 -8.48 3.14
CA SER A 317 7.85 -7.29 2.92
C SER A 317 8.63 -6.00 3.16
N TRP A 318 9.51 -5.96 4.18
CA TRP A 318 10.39 -4.83 4.43
C TRP A 318 11.33 -4.52 3.26
N LYS A 319 11.99 -5.54 2.69
CA LYS A 319 12.88 -5.37 1.53
C LYS A 319 12.16 -4.76 0.33
N ARG A 320 10.87 -5.05 0.15
CA ARG A 320 10.06 -4.49 -0.93
C ARG A 320 9.69 -3.02 -0.71
N ILE A 321 9.40 -2.62 0.52
CA ILE A 321 8.98 -1.23 0.83
C ILE A 321 10.14 -0.32 1.23
N GLN A 322 11.28 -0.85 1.68
CA GLN A 322 12.44 -0.09 2.17
C GLN A 322 12.92 1.01 1.21
N PRO A 323 13.00 0.79 -0.13
CA PRO A 323 13.39 1.85 -1.07
C PRO A 323 12.45 3.06 -1.06
N LEU A 324 11.19 2.86 -0.67
CA LEU A 324 10.16 3.88 -0.56
C LEU A 324 10.12 4.54 0.83
N MET A 325 10.82 3.99 1.81
CA MET A 325 10.85 4.49 3.20
C MET A 325 11.93 5.56 3.38
N LYS A 326 11.80 6.68 2.64
CA LYS A 326 12.66 7.86 2.77
C LYS A 326 11.96 8.94 3.59
N SER A 327 12.73 9.82 4.22
CA SER A 327 12.13 10.98 4.90
C SER A 327 11.42 11.86 3.87
N PRO A 328 10.11 12.12 4.03
CA PRO A 328 9.41 13.01 3.11
C PRO A 328 10.04 14.39 3.14
N GLU A 329 10.39 14.91 1.98
CA GLU A 329 10.88 16.28 1.85
C GLU A 329 9.82 17.29 2.32
N THR A 330 10.24 18.36 2.95
CA THR A 330 9.35 19.47 3.28
C THR A 330 9.08 20.22 1.99
N LEU A 331 7.83 20.26 1.55
CA LEU A 331 7.46 21.01 0.36
C LEU A 331 7.38 22.50 0.73
N GLU A 332 8.18 23.31 0.06
CA GLU A 332 8.03 24.77 0.08
C GLU A 332 6.76 25.19 -0.69
N PRO A 333 6.18 26.35 -0.44
CA PRO A 333 5.07 26.87 -1.24
C PRO A 333 5.42 26.88 -2.73
N LEU A 334 4.42 26.65 -3.60
CA LEU A 334 4.61 26.67 -5.04
C LEU A 334 4.73 28.11 -5.51
N ALA A 335 5.92 28.55 -5.88
CA ALA A 335 6.14 29.86 -6.50
C ALA A 335 5.90 29.75 -8.00
N VAL A 336 4.82 30.35 -8.51
CA VAL A 336 4.49 30.41 -9.94
C VAL A 336 5.35 31.52 -10.57
N PRO A 337 6.20 31.21 -11.59
CA PRO A 337 7.00 32.21 -12.25
C PRO A 337 6.12 33.13 -13.14
N SER A 338 6.65 34.32 -13.47
CA SER A 338 6.06 35.18 -14.49
C SER A 338 6.14 34.51 -15.87
N ALA A 339 5.20 34.85 -16.75
CA ALA A 339 5.22 34.36 -18.11
C ALA A 339 6.48 34.82 -18.87
N MET A 340 7.06 33.91 -19.63
CA MET A 340 8.23 34.11 -20.50
C MET A 340 8.03 33.33 -21.79
N ASP A 341 8.86 33.64 -22.78
CA ASP A 341 8.84 32.92 -24.06
C ASP A 341 9.17 31.44 -23.86
N VAL A 342 8.51 30.61 -24.67
CA VAL A 342 8.84 29.19 -24.82
C VAL A 342 9.56 29.01 -26.14
N THR A 343 10.82 28.57 -26.08
CA THR A 343 11.65 28.35 -27.27
C THR A 343 11.94 26.86 -27.42
N LEU A 344 11.58 26.32 -28.57
CA LEU A 344 11.88 24.96 -28.97
C LEU A 344 12.92 25.00 -30.11
N GLU A 345 14.04 24.28 -29.98
CA GLU A 345 15.12 24.23 -30.96
C GLU A 345 15.43 22.80 -31.30
N ASN A 346 15.10 22.40 -32.53
CA ASN A 346 15.30 21.05 -33.03
C ASN A 346 14.81 19.95 -32.07
N LEU A 347 13.65 20.20 -31.45
CA LEU A 347 13.07 19.27 -30.48
C LEU A 347 12.68 17.96 -31.14
N SER A 348 13.05 16.85 -30.50
CA SER A 348 12.77 15.47 -30.97
C SER A 348 12.43 14.57 -29.80
N PHE A 349 11.67 13.51 -30.08
CA PHE A 349 11.31 12.51 -29.08
C PHE A 349 11.26 11.11 -29.67
N ALA A 350 11.70 10.11 -28.90
CA ALA A 350 11.64 8.70 -29.28
C ALA A 350 11.29 7.83 -28.06
N TYR A 351 10.55 6.74 -28.28
CA TYR A 351 10.37 5.65 -27.31
C TYR A 351 11.39 4.56 -27.60
N GLY A 352 12.45 4.51 -26.79
CA GLY A 352 13.61 3.65 -27.11
C GLY A 352 14.21 4.05 -28.46
N ASP A 353 14.26 3.11 -29.40
CA ASP A 353 14.80 3.35 -30.74
C ASP A 353 13.75 3.81 -31.78
N GLN A 354 12.49 3.95 -31.38
CA GLN A 354 11.41 4.36 -32.28
C GLN A 354 11.18 5.87 -32.22
N PRO A 355 11.54 6.65 -33.26
CA PRO A 355 11.29 8.08 -33.31
C PRO A 355 9.79 8.37 -33.39
N VAL A 356 9.31 9.35 -32.61
CA VAL A 356 7.92 9.81 -32.63
C VAL A 356 7.79 11.10 -33.44
N PHE A 357 8.69 12.05 -33.19
CA PHE A 357 8.82 13.27 -33.99
C PHE A 357 10.22 13.84 -33.90
N SER A 358 10.59 14.68 -34.88
CA SER A 358 11.91 15.32 -34.95
C SER A 358 11.87 16.68 -35.64
N GLY A 359 12.87 17.50 -35.35
CA GLY A 359 13.12 18.76 -36.06
C GLY A 359 12.19 19.91 -35.71
N LEU A 360 11.47 19.84 -34.59
CA LEU A 360 10.54 20.91 -34.19
C LEU A 360 11.29 22.12 -33.67
N SER A 361 11.14 23.25 -34.35
CA SER A 361 11.68 24.55 -33.91
C SER A 361 10.60 25.63 -33.97
N LEU A 362 10.40 26.33 -32.84
CA LEU A 362 9.35 27.35 -32.67
C LEU A 362 9.70 28.24 -31.47
N THR A 363 9.35 29.51 -31.57
CA THR A 363 9.31 30.42 -30.39
C THR A 363 7.87 30.90 -30.22
N ALA A 364 7.33 30.70 -29.02
CA ALA A 364 5.99 31.15 -28.62
C ALA A 364 6.10 32.21 -27.53
N HIS A 365 5.37 33.28 -27.65
CA HIS A 365 5.34 34.41 -26.72
C HIS A 365 4.09 34.37 -25.83
N PRO A 366 4.12 34.98 -24.63
CA PRO A 366 2.90 35.16 -23.84
C PRO A 366 1.79 35.83 -24.64
N GLY A 367 0.60 35.24 -24.62
CA GLY A 367 -0.54 35.62 -25.46
C GLY A 367 -0.74 34.71 -26.68
N ASP A 368 0.25 33.90 -27.06
CA ASP A 368 0.13 33.01 -28.20
C ASP A 368 -0.63 31.73 -27.86
N ILE A 369 -1.55 31.36 -28.75
CA ILE A 369 -2.16 30.03 -28.80
C ILE A 369 -1.57 29.29 -30.02
N ILE A 370 -0.86 28.20 -29.77
CA ILE A 370 -0.21 27.37 -30.78
C ILE A 370 -1.05 26.11 -30.97
N GLY A 371 -1.59 25.92 -32.16
CA GLY A 371 -2.31 24.68 -32.50
C GLY A 371 -1.35 23.53 -32.77
N VAL A 372 -1.69 22.34 -32.30
CA VAL A 372 -0.92 21.10 -32.57
C VAL A 372 -1.88 20.06 -33.14
N THR A 373 -1.62 19.60 -34.36
CA THR A 373 -2.49 18.64 -35.03
C THR A 373 -1.73 17.70 -35.95
N GLY A 374 -2.44 16.72 -36.50
CA GLY A 374 -1.93 15.70 -37.41
C GLY A 374 -2.77 14.42 -37.35
N PRO A 375 -2.48 13.42 -38.16
CA PRO A 375 -3.18 12.14 -38.17
C PRO A 375 -3.25 11.46 -36.82
N VAL A 376 -4.08 10.44 -36.66
CA VAL A 376 -4.16 9.64 -35.45
C VAL A 376 -2.82 8.92 -35.21
N ALA A 377 -2.36 8.86 -33.96
CA ALA A 377 -1.12 8.23 -33.54
C ALA A 377 0.20 8.89 -34.05
N CYS A 378 0.19 10.12 -34.56
CA CYS A 378 1.40 10.82 -35.01
C CYS A 378 2.25 11.43 -33.87
N GLY A 379 1.86 11.26 -32.59
CA GLY A 379 2.67 11.71 -31.44
C GLY A 379 2.22 13.02 -30.78
N LYS A 380 1.03 13.56 -31.08
CA LYS A 380 0.50 14.82 -30.49
C LYS A 380 0.52 14.82 -28.96
N SER A 381 -0.07 13.81 -28.34
CA SER A 381 -0.09 13.70 -26.87
C SER A 381 1.31 13.49 -26.29
N THR A 382 2.22 12.85 -27.04
CA THR A 382 3.63 12.71 -26.65
C THR A 382 4.32 14.07 -26.63
N PHE A 383 4.07 14.93 -27.62
CA PHE A 383 4.56 16.31 -27.63
C PHE A 383 4.13 17.07 -26.37
N GLY A 384 2.85 16.98 -25.99
CA GLY A 384 2.36 17.61 -24.77
C GLY A 384 3.09 17.14 -23.50
N ARG A 385 3.44 15.85 -23.44
CA ARG A 385 4.15 15.24 -22.31
C ARG A 385 5.63 15.66 -22.21
N VAL A 386 6.25 16.15 -23.27
CA VAL A 386 7.64 16.66 -23.23
C VAL A 386 7.78 17.77 -22.19
N PHE A 387 6.80 18.65 -22.06
CA PHE A 387 6.81 19.75 -21.09
C PHE A 387 6.73 19.28 -19.63
N LEU A 388 6.30 18.05 -19.38
CA LEU A 388 6.30 17.45 -18.04
C LEU A 388 7.66 16.83 -17.67
N CYS A 389 8.59 16.72 -18.63
CA CYS A 389 9.93 16.11 -18.46
C CYS A 389 9.90 14.71 -17.83
N GLU A 390 8.84 13.94 -18.08
CA GLU A 390 8.70 12.56 -17.59
C GLU A 390 9.60 11.56 -18.33
N ALA A 391 10.01 11.92 -19.54
CA ALA A 391 10.96 11.15 -20.35
C ALA A 391 11.97 12.10 -21.02
N PRO A 392 13.20 11.63 -21.30
CA PRO A 392 14.21 12.44 -21.96
C PRO A 392 13.79 12.76 -23.42
N TYR A 393 14.12 13.94 -23.88
CA TYR A 393 13.90 14.41 -25.25
C TYR A 393 15.24 14.87 -25.86
N GLY A 394 15.31 14.93 -27.20
CA GLY A 394 16.46 15.49 -27.92
C GLY A 394 16.20 16.92 -28.35
N GLY A 395 17.26 17.68 -28.65
CA GLY A 395 17.17 19.11 -28.92
C GLY A 395 17.04 19.93 -27.66
N SER A 396 16.37 21.08 -27.71
CA SER A 396 16.23 22.01 -26.58
C SER A 396 14.79 22.51 -26.47
N ALA A 397 14.29 22.58 -25.23
CA ALA A 397 13.01 23.21 -24.90
C ALA A 397 13.21 24.11 -23.67
N LYS A 398 13.07 25.42 -23.87
CA LYS A 398 13.39 26.45 -22.87
C LYS A 398 12.15 27.24 -22.45
N PHE A 399 12.08 27.58 -21.17
CA PHE A 399 11.20 28.59 -20.61
C PHE A 399 12.04 29.80 -20.24
N GLY A 400 11.93 30.86 -21.01
CA GLY A 400 12.86 31.97 -20.99
C GLY A 400 14.29 31.51 -21.32
N LYS A 401 15.17 31.57 -20.34
CA LYS A 401 16.57 31.12 -20.50
C LYS A 401 16.87 29.74 -19.92
N THR A 402 15.88 29.12 -19.27
CA THR A 402 16.06 27.86 -18.52
C THR A 402 15.51 26.69 -19.32
N GLU A 403 16.29 25.64 -19.49
CA GLU A 403 15.87 24.37 -20.09
C GLU A 403 14.83 23.67 -19.23
N PHE A 404 13.74 23.16 -19.81
CA PHE A 404 12.71 22.42 -19.04
C PHE A 404 13.28 21.23 -18.31
N SER A 405 14.20 20.49 -18.92
CA SER A 405 14.86 19.34 -18.32
C SER A 405 15.75 19.69 -17.10
N ALA A 406 16.15 20.94 -16.94
CA ALA A 406 16.91 21.43 -15.79
C ALA A 406 16.01 21.86 -14.63
N LEU A 407 14.68 21.99 -14.85
CA LEU A 407 13.72 22.33 -13.82
C LEU A 407 13.46 21.13 -12.92
N THR A 408 13.34 21.38 -11.62
CA THR A 408 12.85 20.36 -10.68
C THR A 408 11.39 20.03 -10.96
N PRO A 409 10.89 18.84 -10.60
CA PRO A 409 9.47 18.48 -10.78
C PRO A 409 8.51 19.52 -10.18
N ARG A 410 8.92 20.20 -9.12
CA ARG A 410 8.13 21.24 -8.49
C ARG A 410 8.11 22.54 -9.29
N GLN A 411 9.23 22.91 -9.89
CA GLN A 411 9.29 24.06 -10.81
C GLN A 411 8.50 23.80 -12.09
N ILE A 412 8.54 22.56 -12.62
CA ILE A 412 7.68 22.15 -13.74
C ILE A 412 6.21 22.31 -13.37
N ALA A 413 5.78 21.80 -12.21
CA ALA A 413 4.41 21.95 -11.72
C ALA A 413 4.00 23.42 -11.46
N ALA A 414 4.96 24.33 -11.24
CA ALA A 414 4.73 25.76 -11.13
C ALA A 414 4.65 26.46 -12.50
N THR A 415 5.29 25.89 -13.52
CA THR A 415 5.44 26.49 -14.86
C THR A 415 4.41 25.97 -15.84
N VAL A 416 4.07 24.68 -15.79
CA VAL A 416 3.22 24.00 -16.77
C VAL A 416 1.89 23.60 -16.15
N GLY A 417 0.79 24.05 -16.74
CA GLY A 417 -0.57 23.53 -16.54
C GLY A 417 -0.85 22.52 -17.66
N TYR A 418 -1.20 21.29 -17.27
CA TYR A 418 -1.42 20.21 -18.23
C TYR A 418 -2.82 19.62 -18.10
N LEU A 419 -3.56 19.59 -19.20
CA LEU A 419 -4.80 18.83 -19.34
C LEU A 419 -4.54 17.67 -20.29
N GLY A 420 -4.65 16.43 -19.80
CA GLY A 420 -4.51 15.22 -20.61
C GLY A 420 -5.78 14.86 -21.36
N HIS A 421 -5.66 14.00 -22.36
CA HIS A 421 -6.78 13.51 -23.17
C HIS A 421 -7.84 12.80 -22.32
N ASP A 422 -7.43 11.94 -21.39
CA ASP A 422 -8.34 11.28 -20.46
C ASP A 422 -8.38 12.04 -19.13
N PRO A 423 -9.53 12.61 -18.73
CA PRO A 423 -9.63 13.41 -17.52
C PRO A 423 -9.52 12.54 -16.26
N GLU A 424 -8.47 12.73 -15.48
CA GLU A 424 -8.29 12.07 -14.18
C GLU A 424 -9.01 12.88 -13.08
N LEU A 425 -10.18 12.40 -12.64
CA LEU A 425 -10.98 13.05 -11.60
C LEU A 425 -10.93 12.26 -10.29
N SER A 426 -10.88 12.99 -9.19
CA SER A 426 -10.90 12.41 -7.84
C SER A 426 -12.33 12.04 -7.42
N ALA A 427 -12.47 10.97 -6.62
CA ALA A 427 -13.73 10.62 -5.96
C ALA A 427 -14.02 11.61 -4.82
N ASP A 428 -14.41 12.84 -5.19
CA ASP A 428 -14.63 13.96 -4.29
C ASP A 428 -15.73 14.87 -4.88
N THR A 429 -16.01 15.99 -4.22
CA THR A 429 -16.98 16.99 -4.74
C THR A 429 -16.47 17.65 -6.02
N ILE A 430 -17.37 18.24 -6.80
CA ILE A 430 -17.05 19.06 -7.97
C ILE A 430 -16.13 20.21 -7.54
N GLN A 431 -16.47 20.92 -6.46
CA GLN A 431 -15.65 22.01 -5.92
C GLN A 431 -14.22 21.56 -5.60
N ASN A 432 -14.06 20.44 -4.91
CA ASN A 432 -12.73 19.92 -4.56
C ASN A 432 -11.95 19.44 -5.77
N ASN A 433 -12.62 18.93 -6.81
CA ASN A 433 -11.99 18.59 -8.08
C ASN A 433 -11.45 19.81 -8.84
N VAL A 434 -12.15 20.95 -8.80
CA VAL A 434 -11.68 22.20 -9.40
C VAL A 434 -10.55 22.82 -8.59
N LEU A 435 -10.76 22.97 -7.28
CA LEU A 435 -9.91 23.80 -6.43
C LEU A 435 -8.67 23.06 -5.86
N CYS A 436 -8.69 21.73 -5.79
CA CYS A 436 -7.59 20.92 -5.25
C CYS A 436 -7.07 21.44 -3.89
N GLY A 437 -7.96 21.95 -3.03
CA GLY A 437 -7.64 22.49 -1.71
C GLY A 437 -7.23 23.98 -1.68
N SER A 438 -7.36 24.73 -2.78
CA SER A 438 -7.26 26.20 -2.75
C SER A 438 -8.53 26.83 -2.15
N ASN A 439 -8.38 28.03 -1.56
CA ASN A 439 -9.51 28.77 -0.96
C ASN A 439 -10.18 29.76 -1.95
N GLN A 440 -10.18 29.46 -3.23
CA GLN A 440 -10.80 30.29 -4.27
C GLN A 440 -12.28 29.91 -4.48
N ASP A 441 -13.00 30.70 -5.28
CA ASP A 441 -14.33 30.32 -5.77
C ASP A 441 -14.18 29.47 -7.05
N ALA A 442 -14.86 28.35 -7.13
CA ALA A 442 -14.85 27.46 -8.29
C ALA A 442 -15.71 27.98 -9.46
N LYS A 443 -16.71 28.83 -9.18
CA LYS A 443 -17.71 29.29 -10.17
C LYS A 443 -17.12 29.95 -11.40
N PRO A 444 -16.14 30.90 -11.29
CA PRO A 444 -15.56 31.53 -12.49
C PRO A 444 -14.91 30.54 -13.45
N TYR A 445 -14.28 29.51 -12.90
CA TYR A 445 -13.59 28.49 -13.70
C TYR A 445 -14.57 27.49 -14.34
N LEU A 446 -15.67 27.18 -13.66
CA LEU A 446 -16.76 26.41 -14.23
C LEU A 446 -17.45 27.19 -15.36
N ALA A 447 -17.68 28.49 -15.22
CA ALA A 447 -18.21 29.35 -16.28
C ALA A 447 -17.23 29.43 -17.47
N ALA A 448 -15.92 29.56 -17.20
CA ALA A 448 -14.90 29.57 -18.25
C ALA A 448 -14.87 28.27 -19.08
N SER A 449 -15.19 27.12 -18.45
CA SER A 449 -15.32 25.83 -19.12
C SER A 449 -16.74 25.51 -19.59
N ALA A 450 -17.69 26.47 -19.54
CA ALA A 450 -19.11 26.33 -19.89
C ALA A 450 -19.80 25.14 -19.18
N LEU A 451 -19.48 24.91 -17.88
CA LEU A 451 -20.03 23.84 -17.07
C LEU A 451 -20.88 24.33 -15.88
N ASP A 452 -20.90 25.63 -15.61
CA ASP A 452 -21.56 26.25 -14.47
C ASP A 452 -23.07 25.98 -14.41
N HIS A 453 -23.79 26.17 -15.53
CA HIS A 453 -25.22 25.92 -15.62
C HIS A 453 -25.60 24.47 -15.29
N GLU A 454 -24.85 23.53 -15.83
CA GLU A 454 -25.09 22.09 -15.58
C GLU A 454 -24.82 21.70 -14.13
N VAL A 455 -23.74 22.24 -13.54
CA VAL A 455 -23.41 21.99 -12.13
C VAL A 455 -24.45 22.61 -11.21
N LEU A 456 -24.91 23.82 -11.48
CA LEU A 456 -25.97 24.48 -10.70
C LEU A 456 -27.32 23.77 -10.80
N ALA A 457 -27.59 23.05 -11.88
CA ALA A 457 -28.78 22.23 -12.04
C ALA A 457 -28.72 20.88 -11.30
N MET A 458 -27.55 20.47 -10.80
CA MET A 458 -27.43 19.27 -9.99
C MET A 458 -28.00 19.49 -8.58
N GLU A 459 -28.59 18.46 -7.97
CA GLU A 459 -29.25 18.52 -6.66
C GLU A 459 -28.34 19.12 -5.56
N ALA A 460 -27.05 18.74 -5.51
CA ALA A 460 -26.08 19.24 -4.56
C ALA A 460 -25.13 20.32 -5.14
N GLY A 461 -25.34 20.78 -6.38
CA GLY A 461 -24.52 21.81 -7.03
C GLY A 461 -23.01 21.49 -6.94
N LEU A 462 -22.23 22.42 -6.42
CA LEU A 462 -20.77 22.30 -6.22
C LEU A 462 -20.38 21.17 -5.27
N ASP A 463 -21.25 20.81 -4.34
CA ASP A 463 -21.01 19.73 -3.36
C ASP A 463 -21.39 18.34 -3.90
N THR A 464 -21.79 18.25 -5.16
CA THR A 464 -22.06 16.97 -5.81
C THR A 464 -20.80 16.11 -5.81
N VAL A 465 -20.88 14.96 -5.14
CA VAL A 465 -19.79 13.99 -5.10
C VAL A 465 -19.81 13.15 -6.37
N ILE A 466 -18.73 13.23 -7.13
CA ILE A 466 -18.51 12.39 -8.31
C ILE A 466 -17.80 11.10 -7.90
N GLY A 467 -18.15 9.99 -8.56
CA GLY A 467 -17.50 8.69 -8.29
C GLY A 467 -16.03 8.67 -8.73
N SER A 468 -15.34 7.56 -8.45
CA SER A 468 -13.98 7.35 -8.96
C SER A 468 -13.94 7.51 -10.47
N SER A 469 -12.97 8.28 -10.96
CA SER A 469 -12.82 8.63 -12.39
C SER A 469 -14.04 9.34 -13.01
N GLY A 470 -14.84 10.04 -12.18
CA GLY A 470 -15.96 10.85 -12.69
C GLY A 470 -17.18 10.05 -13.16
N THR A 471 -17.42 8.84 -12.65
CA THR A 471 -18.47 7.91 -13.12
C THR A 471 -19.90 8.46 -13.10
N ARG A 472 -20.15 9.63 -12.50
CA ARG A 472 -21.45 10.32 -12.46
C ARG A 472 -21.56 11.46 -13.46
N LEU A 473 -20.52 11.71 -14.25
CA LEU A 473 -20.47 12.77 -15.26
C LEU A 473 -20.45 12.14 -16.66
N SER A 474 -21.00 12.86 -17.64
CA SER A 474 -20.77 12.52 -19.04
C SER A 474 -19.30 12.77 -19.42
N GLY A 475 -18.82 12.18 -20.52
CA GLY A 475 -17.44 12.41 -20.98
C GLY A 475 -17.13 13.90 -21.19
N GLY A 476 -18.05 14.66 -21.78
CA GLY A 476 -17.92 16.12 -21.98
C GLY A 476 -17.94 16.91 -20.68
N GLN A 477 -18.74 16.51 -19.68
CA GLN A 477 -18.74 17.14 -18.37
C GLN A 477 -17.42 16.87 -17.62
N ALA A 478 -16.92 15.64 -17.70
CA ALA A 478 -15.64 15.26 -17.09
C ALA A 478 -14.48 16.05 -17.70
N GLN A 479 -14.46 16.22 -19.02
CA GLN A 479 -13.43 16.99 -19.72
C GLN A 479 -13.48 18.48 -19.34
N ARG A 480 -14.68 19.10 -19.34
CA ARG A 480 -14.86 20.49 -18.92
C ARG A 480 -14.51 20.72 -17.46
N LEU A 481 -14.81 19.76 -16.58
CA LEU A 481 -14.42 19.84 -15.16
C LEU A 481 -12.89 19.80 -14.99
N ALA A 482 -12.19 18.96 -15.75
CA ALA A 482 -10.74 18.91 -15.75
C ALA A 482 -10.12 20.19 -16.35
N LEU A 483 -10.76 20.78 -17.37
CA LEU A 483 -10.38 22.09 -17.90
C LEU A 483 -10.57 23.18 -16.85
N ALA A 484 -11.72 23.24 -16.16
CA ALA A 484 -11.97 24.18 -15.06
C ALA A 484 -10.89 24.07 -13.97
N ARG A 485 -10.48 22.86 -13.60
CA ARG A 485 -9.37 22.63 -12.68
C ARG A 485 -8.05 23.20 -13.20
N THR A 486 -7.75 23.00 -14.49
CA THR A 486 -6.52 23.52 -15.10
C THR A 486 -6.49 25.04 -15.09
N LEU A 487 -7.63 25.69 -15.38
CA LEU A 487 -7.79 27.14 -15.33
C LEU A 487 -7.73 27.69 -13.90
N ALA A 488 -8.25 26.97 -12.90
CA ALA A 488 -8.21 27.37 -11.49
C ALA A 488 -6.78 27.40 -10.91
N HIS A 489 -5.83 26.77 -11.60
CA HIS A 489 -4.42 26.72 -11.19
C HIS A 489 -3.55 27.39 -12.26
N PRO A 490 -3.55 28.74 -12.39
CA PRO A 490 -2.89 29.43 -13.47
C PRO A 490 -1.39 29.14 -13.52
N ARG A 491 -0.91 28.84 -14.72
CA ARG A 491 0.50 28.59 -15.04
C ARG A 491 0.87 29.40 -16.29
N PRO A 492 2.13 29.83 -16.42
CA PRO A 492 2.57 30.60 -17.58
C PRO A 492 2.57 29.81 -18.90
N VAL A 493 2.65 28.49 -18.83
CA VAL A 493 2.53 27.60 -19.99
C VAL A 493 1.37 26.65 -19.78
N LEU A 494 0.45 26.58 -20.72
CA LEU A 494 -0.66 25.64 -20.73
C LEU A 494 -0.52 24.65 -21.89
N VAL A 495 -0.68 23.38 -21.59
CA VAL A 495 -0.73 22.30 -22.58
C VAL A 495 -2.08 21.60 -22.44
N LEU A 496 -2.92 21.73 -23.44
CA LEU A 496 -4.30 21.23 -23.45
C LEU A 496 -4.41 20.14 -24.52
N ASP A 497 -4.49 18.88 -24.08
CA ASP A 497 -4.57 17.73 -24.98
C ASP A 497 -6.04 17.36 -25.22
N ASP A 498 -6.52 17.76 -26.37
CA ASP A 498 -7.86 17.54 -26.92
C ASP A 498 -9.02 18.01 -26.01
N PRO A 499 -8.98 19.28 -25.54
CA PRO A 499 -9.95 19.79 -24.56
C PRO A 499 -11.39 19.82 -25.08
N PHE A 500 -11.61 19.66 -26.39
CA PHE A 500 -12.90 19.76 -27.05
C PHE A 500 -13.49 18.43 -27.53
N SER A 501 -12.83 17.28 -27.23
CA SER A 501 -13.16 15.98 -27.84
C SER A 501 -14.61 15.53 -27.65
N ALA A 502 -15.25 15.92 -26.56
CA ALA A 502 -16.61 15.51 -26.22
C ALA A 502 -17.60 16.69 -26.16
N LEU A 503 -17.29 17.81 -26.84
CA LEU A 503 -18.15 19.01 -26.87
C LEU A 503 -18.91 19.10 -28.17
N ASP A 504 -20.13 19.64 -28.09
CA ASP A 504 -20.83 20.15 -29.25
C ASP A 504 -20.20 21.47 -29.75
N ARG A 505 -20.53 21.87 -30.96
CA ARG A 505 -19.92 23.03 -31.61
C ARG A 505 -20.11 24.34 -30.84
N ASN A 506 -21.32 24.60 -30.36
CA ASN A 506 -21.62 25.86 -29.67
C ASN A 506 -20.87 25.96 -28.33
N THR A 507 -20.80 24.86 -27.60
CA THR A 507 -20.01 24.78 -26.35
C THR A 507 -18.51 24.93 -26.63
N GLU A 508 -17.99 24.31 -27.72
CA GLU A 508 -16.60 24.46 -28.15
C GLU A 508 -16.25 25.91 -28.46
N ASP A 509 -17.11 26.62 -29.24
CA ASP A 509 -16.93 28.04 -29.60
C ASP A 509 -16.87 28.91 -28.33
N THR A 510 -17.78 28.66 -27.37
CA THR A 510 -17.80 29.38 -26.08
C THR A 510 -16.54 29.15 -25.27
N VAL A 511 -16.13 27.88 -25.11
CA VAL A 511 -14.94 27.54 -24.34
C VAL A 511 -13.67 28.09 -24.99
N PHE A 512 -13.59 28.07 -26.33
CA PHE A 512 -12.45 28.63 -27.04
C PHE A 512 -12.35 30.15 -26.88
N ALA A 513 -13.45 30.88 -26.95
CA ALA A 513 -13.47 32.32 -26.70
C ALA A 513 -13.03 32.66 -25.27
N ASN A 514 -13.51 31.93 -24.28
CA ASN A 514 -13.06 32.07 -22.89
C ASN A 514 -11.57 31.75 -22.73
N LEU A 515 -11.06 30.72 -23.44
CA LEU A 515 -9.64 30.35 -23.42
C LEU A 515 -8.77 31.46 -24.05
N GLN A 516 -9.21 32.13 -25.13
CA GLN A 516 -8.48 33.25 -25.71
C GLN A 516 -8.30 34.40 -24.70
N GLU A 517 -9.33 34.72 -23.94
CA GLU A 517 -9.27 35.73 -22.89
C GLU A 517 -8.29 35.33 -21.77
N TYR A 518 -8.35 34.02 -21.37
CA TYR A 518 -7.49 33.46 -20.33
C TYR A 518 -6.02 33.34 -20.76
N ALA A 519 -5.75 33.24 -22.07
CA ALA A 519 -4.43 33.03 -22.64
C ALA A 519 -3.60 34.32 -22.80
N LYS A 520 -4.17 35.53 -22.61
CA LYS A 520 -3.52 36.81 -22.91
C LYS A 520 -2.13 37.02 -22.31
N ASP A 521 -1.87 36.40 -21.18
CA ASP A 521 -0.62 36.47 -20.46
C ASP A 521 0.10 35.09 -20.34
N LYS A 522 -0.24 34.13 -21.18
CA LYS A 522 0.27 32.76 -21.13
C LYS A 522 0.64 32.25 -22.53
N VAL A 523 1.50 31.25 -22.57
CA VAL A 523 1.74 30.45 -23.78
C VAL A 523 0.82 29.22 -23.72
N VAL A 524 0.00 29.03 -24.75
CA VAL A 524 -0.93 27.91 -24.81
C VAL A 524 -0.59 26.99 -25.99
N PHE A 525 -0.32 25.72 -25.72
CA PHE A 525 -0.27 24.67 -26.73
C PHE A 525 -1.59 23.90 -26.70
N LEU A 526 -2.38 24.07 -27.77
CA LEU A 526 -3.67 23.42 -27.90
C LEU A 526 -3.56 22.27 -28.91
N ILE A 527 -3.56 21.07 -28.38
CA ILE A 527 -3.53 19.84 -29.17
C ILE A 527 -4.99 19.48 -29.51
N SER A 528 -5.32 19.37 -30.78
CA SER A 528 -6.64 18.95 -31.19
C SER A 528 -6.64 18.26 -32.54
N HIS A 529 -7.60 17.36 -32.71
CA HIS A 529 -7.93 16.79 -33.99
C HIS A 529 -9.06 17.57 -34.68
N ARG A 530 -9.74 18.54 -33.99
CA ARG A 530 -10.73 19.45 -34.52
C ARG A 530 -10.07 20.75 -34.95
N LEU A 531 -10.19 21.11 -36.21
CA LEU A 531 -9.42 22.19 -36.81
C LEU A 531 -10.18 23.52 -36.94
N TYR A 532 -11.40 23.60 -36.45
CA TYR A 532 -12.27 24.77 -36.62
C TYR A 532 -11.68 26.09 -36.15
N HIS A 533 -10.95 26.09 -35.04
CA HIS A 533 -10.35 27.29 -34.44
C HIS A 533 -8.92 27.56 -34.90
N PHE A 534 -8.32 26.67 -35.70
CA PHE A 534 -6.92 26.78 -36.11
C PHE A 534 -6.62 28.05 -36.95
N PRO A 535 -7.57 28.59 -37.76
CA PRO A 535 -7.36 29.87 -38.43
C PRO A 535 -7.16 31.07 -37.49
N GLN A 536 -7.61 30.95 -36.21
CA GLN A 536 -7.50 32.02 -35.20
C GLN A 536 -6.24 31.87 -34.32
N MET A 537 -5.43 30.83 -34.52
CA MET A 537 -4.23 30.55 -33.74
C MET A 537 -3.01 31.26 -34.35
N ARG A 538 -2.03 31.61 -33.51
CA ARG A 538 -0.82 32.30 -33.93
C ARG A 538 0.02 31.49 -34.93
N SER A 539 0.17 30.21 -34.67
CA SER A 539 0.83 29.25 -35.54
C SER A 539 0.33 27.84 -35.25
N VAL A 540 0.62 26.92 -36.16
CA VAL A 540 0.22 25.52 -36.10
C VAL A 540 1.43 24.65 -36.28
N ILE A 541 1.56 23.64 -35.41
CA ILE A 541 2.47 22.53 -35.51
C ILE A 541 1.73 21.36 -36.12
N PHE A 542 2.06 21.02 -37.34
CA PHE A 542 1.54 19.85 -38.02
C PHE A 542 2.51 18.69 -37.92
N MET A 543 2.03 17.56 -37.45
CA MET A 543 2.84 16.35 -37.21
C MET A 543 2.40 15.21 -38.12
N GLU A 544 3.32 14.68 -38.92
CA GLU A 544 3.06 13.57 -39.84
C GLU A 544 4.32 12.73 -40.03
N ASP A 545 4.21 11.41 -39.96
CA ASP A 545 5.28 10.43 -40.21
C ASP A 545 6.62 10.76 -39.53
N GLY A 546 6.56 11.17 -38.26
CA GLY A 546 7.74 11.51 -37.47
C GLY A 546 8.40 12.87 -37.81
N LYS A 547 7.80 13.64 -38.72
CA LYS A 547 8.24 15.00 -39.09
C LYS A 547 7.28 16.04 -38.52
N THR A 548 7.81 17.25 -38.32
CA THR A 548 7.04 18.38 -37.86
C THR A 548 7.17 19.53 -38.85
N THR A 549 6.03 20.16 -39.21
CA THR A 549 5.98 21.36 -40.01
C THR A 549 5.31 22.46 -39.18
N VAL A 550 5.92 23.63 -39.13
CA VAL A 550 5.41 24.79 -38.37
C VAL A 550 5.10 25.90 -39.34
N GLY A 551 3.93 26.53 -39.21
CA GLY A 551 3.51 27.66 -40.03
C GLY A 551 2.19 28.22 -39.55
N THR A 552 1.72 29.30 -40.19
CA THR A 552 0.34 29.78 -40.00
C THR A 552 -0.64 28.82 -40.64
N HIS A 553 -1.92 28.93 -40.27
CA HIS A 553 -2.96 28.13 -40.91
C HIS A 553 -2.93 28.26 -42.45
N GLU A 554 -2.79 29.49 -42.98
CA GLU A 554 -2.74 29.78 -44.42
C GLU A 554 -1.52 29.15 -45.10
N GLU A 555 -0.36 29.23 -44.48
CA GLU A 555 0.87 28.62 -44.99
C GLU A 555 0.75 27.10 -45.08
N LEU A 556 0.19 26.45 -44.05
CA LEU A 556 -0.02 24.99 -44.04
C LEU A 556 -1.12 24.57 -45.03
N MET A 557 -2.17 25.35 -45.20
CA MET A 557 -3.20 25.14 -46.25
C MET A 557 -2.60 25.20 -47.65
N ALA A 558 -1.59 26.06 -47.86
CA ALA A 558 -0.93 26.19 -49.16
C ALA A 558 0.12 25.08 -49.40
N SER A 559 0.90 24.70 -48.37
CA SER A 559 2.11 23.88 -48.53
C SER A 559 1.94 22.40 -48.14
N VAL A 560 0.94 22.06 -47.28
CA VAL A 560 0.76 20.70 -46.74
C VAL A 560 -0.56 20.10 -47.18
N PRO A 561 -0.57 19.25 -48.23
CA PRO A 561 -1.82 18.70 -48.78
C PRO A 561 -2.66 17.91 -47.76
N VAL A 562 -2.03 17.16 -46.88
CA VAL A 562 -2.72 16.35 -45.83
C VAL A 562 -3.41 17.27 -44.81
N TYR A 563 -2.77 18.37 -44.41
CA TYR A 563 -3.40 19.35 -43.52
C TYR A 563 -4.63 19.98 -44.16
N ARG A 564 -4.52 20.36 -45.43
CA ARG A 564 -5.64 20.90 -46.20
C ARG A 564 -6.80 19.90 -46.26
N GLN A 565 -6.52 18.66 -46.63
CA GLN A 565 -7.54 17.60 -46.70
C GLN A 565 -8.23 17.38 -45.36
N LEU A 566 -7.48 17.36 -44.23
CA LEU A 566 -8.03 17.23 -42.88
C LEU A 566 -8.95 18.42 -42.55
N TYR A 567 -8.56 19.64 -42.88
CA TYR A 567 -9.35 20.83 -42.63
C TYR A 567 -10.64 20.87 -43.48
N GLU A 568 -10.51 20.64 -44.79
CA GLU A 568 -11.64 20.64 -45.74
C GLU A 568 -12.65 19.53 -45.44
N SER A 569 -12.19 18.35 -45.01
CA SER A 569 -13.08 17.26 -44.60
C SER A 569 -13.95 17.58 -43.39
N GLN A 570 -13.46 18.46 -42.50
CA GLN A 570 -14.21 18.89 -41.31
C GLN A 570 -15.09 20.12 -41.56
N THR A 571 -14.69 21.00 -42.47
CA THR A 571 -15.39 22.25 -42.75
C THR A 571 -16.28 22.17 -43.99
N GLY A 572 -15.94 21.34 -44.97
CA GLY A 572 -16.64 21.18 -46.24
C GLY A 572 -18.00 20.45 -46.16
N GLY A 573 -18.31 19.80 -45.04
CA GLY A 573 -19.63 19.17 -44.82
C GLY A 573 -20.78 20.13 -44.48
N GLN A 574 -20.52 21.43 -44.33
CA GLN A 574 -21.52 22.42 -43.94
C GLN A 574 -22.22 23.13 -45.12
N THR A 575 -21.95 22.76 -46.37
CA THR A 575 -22.61 23.35 -47.54
C THR A 575 -23.85 22.60 -48.04
N HIS A 576 -24.25 21.51 -47.34
CA HIS A 576 -25.47 20.76 -47.66
C HIS A 576 -26.27 20.40 -46.41
N GLU A 577 -26.89 21.41 -45.77
CA GLU A 577 -28.17 21.26 -45.06
C GLU A 577 -28.85 22.65 -44.92
#